data_3e069dc5f176db3f1a4e0d3c8df60994
#
_entry.id   3e069dc5f176db3f1a4e0d3c8df60994
#
_cell.length_a   1.000
_cell.length_b   1.000
_cell.length_c   1.000
_cell.angle_alpha   90.00
_cell.angle_beta   90.00
_cell.angle_gamma   90.00
#
_symmetry.space_group_name_H-M   'P 1'
#
loop_
_entity.id
_entity.type
_entity.pdbx_description
1 polymer ?
#
loop_
_entity_poly.entity_id
_entity_poly.type
_entity_poly.pdbx_seq_one_letter_code
_entity_poly.pdbx_strand_id
1 'polypeptide(L)'
;DLALVLALSAQCAPGVSPQTLAAIAHTESRFNPLAIGVNRGAAVRQPRTREEAGRVARRLIASGANIDLGLAQINSSNLGWLRLSVEDAFDPCRNLTAAGTVLRAGFDPASTAFDRQQALRVALSRYNTGHPDRGFRNGYVARVEASAARLGLAVSAPPLSEAASGSLPDQVAPDPVAPPAAWDVFARATASAIVLFAPASQTQTWSVNP
;
A
#
# COMPACT_ATOMS: atom_id res chain seq x y z
N ASP A 1 -10.56 5.46 11.61
CA ASP A 1 -10.16 4.56 12.69
C ASP A 1 -9.25 3.46 12.14
N LEU A 2 -8.06 3.28 12.75
CA LEU A 2 -7.04 2.32 12.31
C LEU A 2 -7.54 0.86 12.34
N ALA A 3 -8.20 0.46 13.42
CA ALA A 3 -8.66 -0.92 13.59
C ALA A 3 -9.65 -1.33 12.48
N LEU A 4 -10.57 -0.44 12.13
CA LEU A 4 -11.51 -0.65 11.05
C LEU A 4 -10.79 -0.76 9.69
N VAL A 5 -9.82 0.11 9.43
CA VAL A 5 -9.06 0.07 8.16
C VAL A 5 -8.24 -1.20 8.05
N LEU A 6 -7.61 -1.66 9.13
CA LEU A 6 -6.87 -2.94 9.13
C LEU A 6 -7.81 -4.12 8.83
N ALA A 7 -8.98 -4.17 9.49
CA ALA A 7 -9.97 -5.24 9.26
C ALA A 7 -10.49 -5.25 7.82
N LEU A 8 -10.88 -4.07 7.29
CA LEU A 8 -11.33 -3.94 5.91
C LEU A 8 -10.23 -4.27 4.90
N SER A 9 -8.99 -3.86 5.16
CA SER A 9 -7.85 -4.19 4.29
C SER A 9 -7.62 -5.69 4.20
N ALA A 10 -7.67 -6.39 5.33
CA ALA A 10 -7.54 -7.85 5.36
C ALA A 10 -8.64 -8.56 4.59
N GLN A 11 -9.88 -8.07 4.71
CA GLN A 11 -11.05 -8.65 4.05
C GLN A 11 -11.11 -8.33 2.55
N CYS A 12 -10.89 -7.06 2.18
CA CYS A 12 -11.18 -6.53 0.85
C CYS A 12 -9.99 -6.55 -0.10
N ALA A 13 -8.76 -6.64 0.43
CA ALA A 13 -7.53 -6.65 -0.36
C ALA A 13 -6.51 -7.68 0.18
N PRO A 14 -6.88 -8.97 0.25
CA PRO A 14 -6.06 -10.00 0.93
C PRO A 14 -4.68 -10.23 0.27
N GLY A 15 -4.47 -9.72 -0.95
CA GLY A 15 -3.18 -9.79 -1.64
C GLY A 15 -2.18 -8.70 -1.25
N VAL A 16 -2.50 -7.84 -0.28
CA VAL A 16 -1.62 -6.78 0.23
C VAL A 16 -1.69 -6.77 1.76
N SER A 17 -0.55 -6.52 2.41
CA SER A 17 -0.55 -6.40 3.87
C SER A 17 -1.53 -5.31 4.34
N PRO A 18 -2.42 -5.62 5.31
CA PRO A 18 -3.32 -4.63 5.90
C PRO A 18 -2.59 -3.41 6.45
N GLN A 19 -1.40 -3.61 7.01
CA GLN A 19 -0.57 -2.54 7.56
C GLN A 19 -0.10 -1.58 6.47
N THR A 20 0.27 -2.09 5.30
CA THR A 20 0.68 -1.27 4.16
C THR A 20 -0.49 -0.40 3.68
N LEU A 21 -1.68 -1.00 3.50
CA LEU A 21 -2.87 -0.25 3.09
C LEU A 21 -3.31 0.76 4.14
N ALA A 22 -3.18 0.45 5.43
CA ALA A 22 -3.46 1.39 6.50
C ALA A 22 -2.47 2.58 6.50
N ALA A 23 -1.18 2.33 6.25
CA ALA A 23 -0.19 3.39 6.13
C ALA A 23 -0.46 4.31 4.92
N ILE A 24 -0.84 3.72 3.78
CA ILE A 24 -1.28 4.48 2.60
C ILE A 24 -2.52 5.30 2.94
N ALA A 25 -3.60 4.69 3.43
CA ALA A 25 -4.85 5.38 3.75
C ALA A 25 -4.67 6.52 4.78
N HIS A 26 -3.78 6.32 5.77
CA HIS A 26 -3.43 7.39 6.70
C HIS A 26 -2.69 8.53 6.01
N THR A 27 -1.75 8.23 5.13
CA THR A 27 -0.98 9.23 4.37
C THR A 27 -1.88 10.05 3.47
N GLU A 28 -2.80 9.38 2.77
CA GLU A 28 -3.65 9.96 1.72
C GLU A 28 -4.80 10.78 2.28
N SER A 29 -5.55 10.25 3.24
CA SER A 29 -6.81 10.85 3.68
C SER A 29 -6.97 11.01 5.19
N ARG A 30 -5.99 10.56 5.99
CA ARG A 30 -6.16 10.44 7.45
C ARG A 30 -7.36 9.55 7.83
N PHE A 31 -7.59 8.51 7.04
CA PHE A 31 -8.71 7.60 7.17
C PHE A 31 -10.09 8.22 6.87
N ASN A 32 -10.15 9.29 6.09
CA ASN A 32 -11.41 9.85 5.65
C ASN A 32 -11.90 9.15 4.36
N PRO A 33 -12.98 8.34 4.41
CA PRO A 33 -13.47 7.63 3.23
C PRO A 33 -14.16 8.54 2.20
N LEU A 34 -14.48 9.79 2.58
CA LEU A 34 -15.15 10.76 1.73
C LEU A 34 -14.20 11.82 1.16
N ALA A 35 -12.89 11.67 1.38
CA ALA A 35 -11.91 12.65 0.96
C ALA A 35 -11.89 12.85 -0.56
N ILE A 36 -11.81 14.10 -1.00
CA ILE A 36 -11.61 14.49 -2.39
C ILE A 36 -10.38 15.40 -2.46
N GLY A 37 -9.35 14.93 -3.17
CA GLY A 37 -8.19 15.72 -3.55
C GLY A 37 -8.37 16.28 -4.97
N VAL A 38 -7.98 17.54 -5.22
CA VAL A 38 -8.02 18.14 -6.56
C VAL A 38 -6.60 18.40 -7.01
N ASN A 39 -6.21 17.74 -8.12
CA ASN A 39 -4.89 17.89 -8.69
C ASN A 39 -4.81 19.18 -9.52
N ARG A 40 -3.85 20.05 -9.18
CA ARG A 40 -3.64 21.33 -9.87
C ARG A 40 -4.84 22.29 -9.86
N GLY A 41 -5.64 22.25 -8.78
CA GLY A 41 -6.82 23.08 -8.62
C GLY A 41 -7.01 23.56 -7.20
N ALA A 42 -8.03 24.41 -6.98
CA ALA A 42 -8.41 24.83 -5.64
C ALA A 42 -8.96 23.65 -4.83
N ALA A 43 -8.59 23.61 -3.55
CA ALA A 43 -9.17 22.63 -2.63
C ALA A 43 -10.69 22.84 -2.53
N VAL A 44 -11.42 21.72 -2.48
CA VAL A 44 -12.87 21.74 -2.30
C VAL A 44 -13.22 21.53 -0.84
N ARG A 45 -14.38 22.07 -0.44
CA ARG A 45 -14.97 21.72 0.86
C ARG A 45 -15.22 20.23 0.88
N GLN A 46 -14.71 19.56 1.91
CA GLN A 46 -14.86 18.11 2.02
C GLN A 46 -16.33 17.74 2.29
N PRO A 47 -16.86 16.73 1.55
CA PRO A 47 -18.22 16.27 1.72
C PRO A 47 -18.42 15.57 3.07
N ARG A 48 -19.67 15.55 3.55
CA ARG A 48 -20.04 14.95 4.82
C ARG A 48 -20.82 13.64 4.66
N THR A 49 -21.38 13.40 3.47
CA THR A 49 -22.07 12.15 3.15
C THR A 49 -21.55 11.56 1.85
N ARG A 50 -21.78 10.27 1.65
CA ARG A 50 -21.37 9.55 0.43
C ARG A 50 -22.08 10.12 -0.81
N GLU A 51 -23.35 10.48 -0.68
CA GLU A 51 -24.14 11.09 -1.75
C GLU A 51 -23.60 12.46 -2.14
N GLU A 52 -23.21 13.26 -1.16
CA GLU A 52 -22.57 14.56 -1.40
C GLU A 52 -21.22 14.35 -2.10
N ALA A 53 -20.40 13.40 -1.64
CA ALA A 53 -19.12 13.07 -2.23
C ALA A 53 -19.27 12.68 -3.69
N GLY A 54 -20.20 11.79 -4.01
CA GLY A 54 -20.50 11.38 -5.39
C GLY A 54 -20.93 12.58 -6.27
N ARG A 55 -21.81 13.45 -5.77
CA ARG A 55 -22.24 14.66 -6.53
C ARG A 55 -21.09 15.61 -6.80
N VAL A 56 -20.26 15.89 -5.78
CA VAL A 56 -19.11 16.80 -5.92
C VAL A 56 -18.09 16.20 -6.90
N ALA A 57 -17.75 14.94 -6.73
CA ALA A 57 -16.78 14.26 -7.60
C ALA A 57 -17.23 14.23 -9.07
N ARG A 58 -18.49 13.87 -9.35
CA ARG A 58 -19.01 13.89 -10.73
C ARG A 58 -18.96 15.27 -11.36
N ARG A 59 -19.30 16.33 -10.61
CA ARG A 59 -19.22 17.70 -11.09
C ARG A 59 -17.79 18.08 -11.47
N LEU A 60 -16.82 17.76 -10.62
CA LEU A 60 -15.40 18.01 -10.85
C LEU A 60 -14.89 17.25 -12.07
N ILE A 61 -15.20 15.97 -12.19
CA ILE A 61 -14.82 15.15 -13.37
C ILE A 61 -15.46 15.73 -14.64
N ALA A 62 -16.74 16.08 -14.62
CA ALA A 62 -17.43 16.69 -15.76
C ALA A 62 -16.84 18.04 -16.18
N SER A 63 -16.22 18.79 -15.25
CA SER A 63 -15.48 20.01 -15.55
C SER A 63 -14.04 19.76 -16.03
N GLY A 64 -13.63 18.49 -16.22
CA GLY A 64 -12.29 18.13 -16.68
C GLY A 64 -11.23 18.12 -15.56
N ALA A 65 -11.62 18.22 -14.27
CA ALA A 65 -10.67 18.15 -13.17
C ALA A 65 -10.16 16.72 -12.98
N ASN A 66 -8.85 16.59 -12.76
CA ASN A 66 -8.25 15.34 -12.28
C ASN A 66 -8.30 15.37 -10.75
N ILE A 67 -8.95 14.35 -10.15
CA ILE A 67 -9.18 14.29 -8.72
C ILE A 67 -8.83 12.93 -8.15
N ASP A 68 -8.57 12.91 -6.84
CA ASP A 68 -8.29 11.69 -6.07
C ASP A 68 -9.41 11.46 -5.06
N LEU A 69 -9.85 10.20 -4.90
CA LEU A 69 -11.12 9.84 -4.29
C LEU A 69 -10.96 8.85 -3.15
N GLY A 70 -11.60 9.16 -2.04
CA GLY A 70 -11.83 8.23 -0.95
C GLY A 70 -10.62 7.95 -0.07
N LEU A 71 -10.69 6.84 0.63
CA LEU A 71 -9.78 6.47 1.72
C LEU A 71 -8.31 6.45 1.31
N ALA A 72 -8.00 5.84 0.18
CA ALA A 72 -6.65 5.69 -0.38
C ALA A 72 -6.40 6.59 -1.60
N GLN A 73 -7.25 7.61 -1.79
CA GLN A 73 -7.11 8.65 -2.82
C GLN A 73 -6.90 8.08 -4.23
N ILE A 74 -7.85 7.22 -4.66
CA ILE A 74 -7.82 6.65 -6.01
C ILE A 74 -8.06 7.73 -7.06
N ASN A 75 -7.12 7.89 -7.99
CA ASN A 75 -7.21 8.89 -9.03
C ASN A 75 -8.37 8.61 -10.00
N SER A 76 -9.11 9.66 -10.37
CA SER A 76 -10.27 9.56 -11.26
C SER A 76 -9.95 8.98 -12.64
N SER A 77 -8.73 9.15 -13.15
CA SER A 77 -8.28 8.54 -14.41
C SER A 77 -8.15 7.01 -14.33
N ASN A 78 -8.05 6.46 -13.13
CA ASN A 78 -7.92 5.01 -12.90
C ASN A 78 -9.26 4.29 -12.77
N LEU A 79 -10.38 5.00 -12.60
CA LEU A 79 -11.69 4.41 -12.36
C LEU A 79 -12.10 3.40 -13.45
N GLY A 80 -11.82 3.72 -14.72
CA GLY A 80 -12.19 2.88 -15.86
C GLY A 80 -11.52 1.50 -15.82
N TRP A 81 -10.21 1.44 -15.71
CA TRP A 81 -9.50 0.16 -15.69
C TRP A 81 -9.69 -0.62 -14.38
N LEU A 82 -9.96 0.09 -13.27
CA LEU A 82 -10.31 -0.52 -11.99
C LEU A 82 -11.77 -0.99 -11.93
N ARG A 83 -12.59 -0.67 -12.95
CA ARG A 83 -14.02 -0.97 -13.02
C ARG A 83 -14.79 -0.43 -11.82
N LEU A 84 -14.45 0.78 -11.39
CA LEU A 84 -15.13 1.49 -10.31
C LEU A 84 -16.03 2.58 -10.86
N SER A 85 -17.23 2.71 -10.30
CA SER A 85 -17.99 3.94 -10.41
C SER A 85 -17.41 5.02 -9.48
N VAL A 86 -17.83 6.26 -9.66
CA VAL A 86 -17.46 7.36 -8.75
C VAL A 86 -17.95 7.06 -7.32
N GLU A 87 -19.13 6.48 -7.19
CA GLU A 87 -19.73 6.08 -5.91
C GLU A 87 -18.96 4.96 -5.21
N ASP A 88 -18.43 4.01 -5.99
CA ASP A 88 -17.61 2.91 -5.49
C ASP A 88 -16.30 3.41 -4.88
N ALA A 89 -15.75 4.50 -5.41
CA ALA A 89 -14.54 5.09 -4.88
C ALA A 89 -14.70 5.66 -3.46
N PHE A 90 -15.93 5.89 -3.00
CA PHE A 90 -16.25 6.29 -1.62
C PHE A 90 -16.73 5.14 -0.74
N ASP A 91 -16.77 3.92 -1.25
CA ASP A 91 -16.94 2.72 -0.45
C ASP A 91 -15.59 2.27 0.09
N PRO A 92 -15.39 2.17 1.41
CA PRO A 92 -14.08 1.85 1.98
C PRO A 92 -13.51 0.53 1.51
N CYS A 93 -14.35 -0.52 1.37
CA CYS A 93 -13.91 -1.83 0.91
C CYS A 93 -13.46 -1.80 -0.56
N ARG A 94 -14.28 -1.22 -1.44
CA ARG A 94 -13.97 -1.10 -2.87
C ARG A 94 -12.76 -0.20 -3.11
N ASN A 95 -12.63 0.88 -2.33
CA ASN A 95 -11.49 1.77 -2.40
C ASN A 95 -10.18 1.07 -1.99
N LEU A 96 -10.18 0.30 -0.91
CA LEU A 96 -9.03 -0.50 -0.47
C LEU A 96 -8.70 -1.62 -1.45
N THR A 97 -9.70 -2.28 -2.04
CA THR A 97 -9.49 -3.26 -3.13
C THR A 97 -8.77 -2.62 -4.32
N ALA A 98 -9.23 -1.44 -4.72
CA ALA A 98 -8.62 -0.66 -5.79
C ALA A 98 -7.19 -0.26 -5.46
N ALA A 99 -6.95 0.25 -4.24
CA ALA A 99 -5.61 0.60 -3.76
C ALA A 99 -4.65 -0.60 -3.80
N GLY A 100 -5.11 -1.77 -3.34
CA GLY A 100 -4.34 -3.00 -3.42
C GLY A 100 -4.03 -3.41 -4.87
N THR A 101 -4.97 -3.20 -5.79
CA THR A 101 -4.78 -3.49 -7.21
C THR A 101 -3.75 -2.55 -7.85
N VAL A 102 -3.84 -1.24 -7.58
CA VAL A 102 -2.86 -0.25 -8.07
C VAL A 102 -1.47 -0.55 -7.52
N LEU A 103 -1.36 -0.83 -6.22
CA LEU A 103 -0.07 -1.12 -5.58
C LEU A 103 0.57 -2.38 -6.18
N ARG A 104 -0.21 -3.46 -6.36
CA ARG A 104 0.29 -4.70 -6.98
C ARG A 104 0.72 -4.49 -8.43
N ALA A 105 -0.04 -3.71 -9.20
CA ALA A 105 0.33 -3.38 -10.58
C ALA A 105 1.67 -2.62 -10.66
N GLY A 106 2.01 -1.85 -9.63
CA GLY A 106 3.29 -1.15 -9.51
C GLY A 106 4.43 -1.99 -8.95
N PHE A 107 4.14 -3.16 -8.41
CA PHE A 107 5.13 -4.01 -7.76
C PHE A 107 5.80 -4.95 -8.78
N ASP A 108 7.12 -4.89 -8.86
CA ASP A 108 7.92 -5.78 -9.69
C ASP A 108 9.04 -6.41 -8.85
N PRO A 109 8.88 -7.65 -8.40
CA PRO A 109 9.88 -8.33 -7.58
C PRO A 109 11.17 -8.65 -8.36
N ALA A 110 11.12 -8.70 -9.70
CA ALA A 110 12.28 -8.98 -10.54
C ALA A 110 13.15 -7.74 -10.76
N SER A 111 12.59 -6.53 -10.58
CA SER A 111 13.32 -5.27 -10.78
C SER A 111 14.33 -4.97 -9.67
N THR A 112 14.25 -5.68 -8.55
CA THR A 112 15.18 -5.55 -7.41
C THR A 112 15.56 -6.95 -6.94
N ALA A 113 16.62 -7.52 -7.52
CA ALA A 113 17.02 -8.92 -7.31
C ALA A 113 17.37 -9.25 -5.84
N PHE A 114 17.40 -8.29 -4.94
CA PHE A 114 17.92 -8.46 -3.58
C PHE A 114 17.02 -8.00 -2.45
N ASP A 115 15.92 -7.23 -2.68
CA ASP A 115 15.13 -6.71 -1.57
C ASP A 115 13.67 -6.44 -1.92
N ARG A 116 12.77 -7.27 -1.37
CA ARG A 116 11.30 -7.08 -1.46
C ARG A 116 10.85 -5.73 -0.88
N GLN A 117 11.60 -5.19 0.09
CA GLN A 117 11.32 -3.89 0.67
C GLN A 117 11.57 -2.78 -0.34
N GLN A 118 12.66 -2.86 -1.08
CA GLN A 118 12.93 -1.90 -2.14
C GLN A 118 11.88 -2.00 -3.26
N ALA A 119 11.45 -3.20 -3.63
CA ALA A 119 10.36 -3.39 -4.60
C ALA A 119 9.05 -2.75 -4.12
N LEU A 120 8.72 -2.86 -2.82
CA LEU A 120 7.57 -2.17 -2.23
C LEU A 120 7.73 -0.65 -2.29
N ARG A 121 8.88 -0.11 -1.94
CA ARG A 121 9.15 1.34 -2.01
C ARG A 121 8.99 1.87 -3.42
N VAL A 122 9.46 1.12 -4.42
CA VAL A 122 9.24 1.43 -5.84
C VAL A 122 7.75 1.37 -6.20
N ALA A 123 7.02 0.35 -5.72
CA ALA A 123 5.57 0.28 -5.90
C ALA A 123 4.83 1.46 -5.28
N LEU A 124 5.23 1.91 -4.09
CA LEU A 124 4.70 3.12 -3.46
C LEU A 124 5.00 4.38 -4.30
N SER A 125 6.22 4.50 -4.86
CA SER A 125 6.55 5.58 -5.78
C SER A 125 5.64 5.60 -7.00
N ARG A 126 5.41 4.43 -7.62
CA ARG A 126 4.49 4.25 -8.75
C ARG A 126 3.04 4.52 -8.38
N TYR A 127 2.62 4.12 -7.18
CA TYR A 127 1.28 4.39 -6.66
C TYR A 127 0.95 5.88 -6.70
N ASN A 128 1.86 6.71 -6.18
CA ASN A 128 1.65 8.17 -6.12
C ASN A 128 1.89 8.89 -7.46
N THR A 129 2.85 8.42 -8.27
CA THR A 129 3.34 9.22 -9.41
C THR A 129 3.27 8.51 -10.76
N GLY A 130 2.96 7.22 -10.78
CA GLY A 130 3.11 6.35 -11.96
C GLY A 130 4.58 6.05 -12.31
N HIS A 131 5.56 6.57 -11.55
CA HIS A 131 6.98 6.50 -11.89
C HIS A 131 7.82 5.88 -10.74
N PRO A 132 8.83 5.05 -11.05
CA PRO A 132 9.54 4.28 -10.04
C PRO A 132 10.34 5.12 -9.02
N ASP A 133 10.76 6.35 -9.38
CA ASP A 133 11.65 7.18 -8.56
C ASP A 133 11.07 8.53 -8.12
N ARG A 134 10.00 9.03 -8.77
CA ARG A 134 9.44 10.35 -8.44
C ARG A 134 8.86 10.42 -7.05
N GLY A 135 8.29 9.32 -6.54
CA GLY A 135 7.73 9.25 -5.20
C GLY A 135 8.79 9.33 -4.08
N PHE A 136 10.03 8.95 -4.38
CA PHE A 136 11.15 9.20 -3.48
C PHE A 136 11.52 10.69 -3.47
N ARG A 137 11.65 11.29 -4.64
CA ARG A 137 12.05 12.71 -4.77
C ARG A 137 11.03 13.68 -4.18
N ASN A 138 9.73 13.39 -4.30
CA ASN A 138 8.67 14.23 -3.71
C ASN A 138 8.37 13.90 -2.25
N GLY A 139 9.09 12.93 -1.65
CA GLY A 139 8.96 12.53 -0.26
C GLY A 139 7.73 11.66 0.04
N TYR A 140 7.00 11.17 -0.96
CA TYR A 140 5.80 10.36 -0.73
C TYR A 140 6.13 9.06 0.00
N VAL A 141 7.15 8.32 -0.47
CA VAL A 141 7.57 7.07 0.17
C VAL A 141 7.90 7.29 1.65
N ALA A 142 8.69 8.32 1.96
CA ALA A 142 9.02 8.66 3.34
C ALA A 142 7.79 9.04 4.19
N ARG A 143 6.77 9.70 3.59
CA ARG A 143 5.52 9.99 4.30
C ARG A 143 4.72 8.73 4.65
N VAL A 144 4.68 7.74 3.75
CA VAL A 144 4.01 6.45 4.03
C VAL A 144 4.75 5.70 5.14
N GLU A 145 6.08 5.65 5.09
CA GLU A 145 6.93 5.05 6.12
C GLU A 145 6.73 5.74 7.48
N ALA A 146 6.71 7.07 7.51
CA ALA A 146 6.43 7.84 8.72
C ALA A 146 5.00 7.62 9.25
N SER A 147 4.01 7.41 8.37
CA SER A 147 2.66 7.05 8.76
C SER A 147 2.62 5.66 9.40
N ALA A 148 3.30 4.67 8.82
CA ALA A 148 3.43 3.34 9.41
C ALA A 148 4.05 3.39 10.81
N ALA A 149 5.15 4.13 10.98
CA ALA A 149 5.82 4.31 12.26
C ALA A 149 4.89 4.99 13.30
N ARG A 150 4.20 6.06 12.92
CA ARG A 150 3.28 6.80 13.79
C ARG A 150 2.10 5.95 14.24
N LEU A 151 1.64 5.03 13.42
CA LEU A 151 0.55 4.12 13.72
C LEU A 151 1.00 2.88 14.51
N GLY A 152 2.29 2.77 14.84
CA GLY A 152 2.85 1.59 15.51
C GLY A 152 2.83 0.33 14.63
N LEU A 153 2.76 0.49 13.31
CA LEU A 153 2.74 -0.60 12.33
C LEU A 153 4.15 -1.01 11.89
N ALA A 154 5.14 -0.14 12.11
CA ALA A 154 6.53 -0.45 11.85
C ALA A 154 7.09 -1.40 12.91
N VAL A 155 7.83 -2.41 12.49
CA VAL A 155 8.57 -3.26 13.43
C VAL A 155 9.77 -2.48 13.93
N SER A 156 9.78 -2.14 15.21
CA SER A 156 11.00 -1.65 15.85
C SER A 156 11.98 -2.82 15.93
N ALA A 157 13.19 -2.65 15.41
CA ALA A 157 14.27 -3.58 15.72
C ALA A 157 14.42 -3.65 17.25
N PRO A 158 14.58 -4.84 17.86
CA PRO A 158 14.90 -4.92 19.27
C PRO A 158 16.20 -4.12 19.51
N PRO A 159 16.32 -3.42 20.65
CA PRO A 159 17.57 -2.76 20.99
C PRO A 159 18.66 -3.82 20.95
N LEU A 160 19.76 -3.53 20.28
CA LEU A 160 20.97 -4.35 20.34
C LEU A 160 21.38 -4.40 21.81
N SER A 161 21.04 -5.50 22.48
CA SER A 161 21.58 -5.79 23.81
C SER A 161 23.08 -5.96 23.63
N GLU A 162 23.87 -5.06 24.20
CA GLU A 162 25.31 -5.28 24.38
C GLU A 162 25.45 -6.52 25.25
N ALA A 163 25.57 -7.68 24.61
CA ALA A 163 25.93 -8.92 25.29
C ALA A 163 27.44 -9.06 25.27
N ALA A 164 28.00 -8.79 26.45
CA ALA A 164 29.22 -9.36 27.03
C ALA A 164 30.15 -10.13 26.10
N SER A 165 31.40 -9.65 26.06
CA SER A 165 32.60 -10.35 25.60
C SER A 165 32.72 -11.75 26.21
N GLY A 166 32.71 -12.76 25.37
CA GLY A 166 33.00 -14.15 25.72
C GLY A 166 33.59 -14.86 24.51
N SER A 167 34.83 -15.30 24.65
CA SER A 167 35.75 -15.85 23.63
C SER A 167 35.23 -17.12 22.93
N LEU A 168 35.39 -17.14 21.60
CA LEU A 168 35.62 -18.20 20.58
C LEU A 168 35.50 -19.70 20.93
N PRO A 169 35.08 -20.59 19.98
CA PRO A 169 35.84 -20.89 18.78
C PRO A 169 35.04 -21.04 17.47
N ASP A 170 35.78 -20.83 16.42
CA ASP A 170 35.67 -21.15 15.01
C ASP A 170 34.52 -22.08 14.57
N GLN A 171 33.46 -21.48 14.04
CA GLN A 171 32.59 -22.11 13.02
C GLN A 171 32.12 -20.99 12.08
N VAL A 172 32.37 -21.18 10.79
CA VAL A 172 31.88 -20.33 9.70
C VAL A 172 30.35 -20.39 9.72
N ALA A 173 29.72 -19.39 10.35
CA ALA A 173 28.29 -19.15 10.29
C ALA A 173 27.97 -18.35 9.01
N PRO A 174 26.83 -18.62 8.33
CA PRO A 174 26.37 -17.76 7.25
C PRO A 174 26.13 -16.34 7.78
N ASP A 175 26.45 -15.33 6.95
CA ASP A 175 26.32 -13.92 7.28
C ASP A 175 24.96 -13.61 7.91
N PRO A 176 24.91 -12.87 9.01
CA PRO A 176 23.65 -12.46 9.63
C PRO A 176 22.88 -11.58 8.64
N VAL A 177 21.69 -12.04 8.23
CA VAL A 177 20.72 -11.23 7.49
C VAL A 177 20.46 -9.97 8.33
N ALA A 178 20.75 -8.81 7.77
CA ALA A 178 20.51 -7.53 8.43
C ALA A 178 19.04 -7.47 8.93
N PRO A 179 18.80 -6.98 10.16
CA PRO A 179 17.44 -6.85 10.67
C PRO A 179 16.61 -5.96 9.74
N PRO A 180 15.32 -6.28 9.54
CA PRO A 180 14.47 -5.48 8.68
C PRO A 180 14.40 -4.04 9.19
N ALA A 181 14.33 -3.07 8.26
CA ALA A 181 14.24 -1.65 8.59
C ALA A 181 13.05 -1.37 9.52
N ALA A 182 13.18 -0.37 10.41
CA ALA A 182 12.19 -0.05 11.44
C ALA A 182 10.78 0.23 10.91
N TRP A 183 10.63 0.49 9.61
CA TRP A 183 9.37 0.73 8.91
C TRP A 183 8.84 -0.51 8.15
N ASP A 184 9.49 -1.67 8.29
CA ASP A 184 9.07 -2.89 7.61
C ASP A 184 7.71 -3.37 8.13
N VAL A 185 6.67 -2.92 7.46
CA VAL A 185 5.27 -3.26 7.76
C VAL A 185 4.93 -4.73 7.48
N PHE A 186 5.87 -5.51 6.94
CA PHE A 186 5.69 -6.92 6.62
C PHE A 186 6.40 -7.87 7.60
N ALA A 187 7.39 -7.41 8.35
CA ALA A 187 8.20 -8.27 9.23
C ALA A 187 7.41 -8.90 10.38
N ARG A 188 6.19 -8.42 10.67
CA ARG A 188 5.27 -9.03 11.65
C ARG A 188 4.34 -10.09 11.07
N ALA A 189 4.38 -10.37 9.79
CA ALA A 189 3.76 -11.57 9.25
C ALA A 189 4.63 -12.74 9.73
N THR A 190 4.40 -13.14 11.01
CA THR A 190 4.96 -14.37 11.57
C THR A 190 4.80 -15.50 10.58
N ALA A 191 5.67 -16.47 10.65
CA ALA A 191 5.90 -17.68 9.86
C ALA A 191 4.69 -18.44 9.25
N SER A 192 3.51 -17.91 9.29
CA SER A 192 2.32 -18.32 8.55
C SER A 192 2.15 -17.35 7.39
N ALA A 193 2.97 -17.56 6.36
CA ALA A 193 2.76 -17.24 4.96
C ALA A 193 1.66 -16.21 4.64
N ILE A 194 1.90 -14.93 4.90
CA ILE A 194 1.26 -13.91 4.11
C ILE A 194 2.25 -13.58 2.99
N VAL A 195 2.19 -14.37 1.94
CA VAL A 195 2.80 -14.06 0.66
C VAL A 195 2.13 -12.79 0.18
N LEU A 196 2.86 -11.68 0.12
CA LEU A 196 2.36 -10.42 -0.44
C LEU A 196 1.84 -10.57 -1.86
N PHE A 197 2.31 -11.62 -2.53
CA PHE A 197 1.91 -12.05 -3.86
C PHE A 197 1.98 -13.57 -3.86
N ALA A 198 0.83 -14.24 -3.97
CA ALA A 198 0.82 -15.66 -4.27
C ALA A 198 1.57 -15.84 -5.60
N PRO A 199 2.54 -16.76 -5.72
CA PRO A 199 3.08 -17.13 -7.01
C PRO A 199 1.92 -17.64 -7.85
N ALA A 200 1.82 -17.17 -9.09
CA ALA A 200 0.97 -17.78 -10.10
C ALA A 200 1.51 -19.19 -10.36
N SER A 201 1.02 -20.16 -9.62
CA SER A 201 1.25 -21.57 -9.86
C SER A 201 -0.11 -22.19 -10.09
N GLN A 202 -0.41 -22.43 -11.36
CA GLN A 202 -0.76 -23.77 -11.79
C GLN A 202 -1.05 -23.77 -13.28
N THR A 203 -0.08 -24.20 -14.04
CA THR A 203 -0.30 -24.86 -15.31
C THR A 203 -1.21 -26.06 -15.04
N GLN A 204 -2.50 -25.94 -15.34
CA GLN A 204 -3.35 -27.10 -15.53
C GLN A 204 -2.92 -27.74 -16.85
N THR A 205 -2.15 -28.83 -16.76
CA THR A 205 -1.96 -29.75 -17.86
C THR A 205 -3.27 -30.48 -18.11
N TRP A 206 -3.96 -30.09 -19.18
CA TRP A 206 -5.04 -30.90 -19.73
C TRP A 206 -4.39 -32.14 -20.36
N SER A 207 -4.55 -33.28 -19.69
CA SER A 207 -4.25 -34.59 -20.28
C SER A 207 -5.42 -34.91 -21.19
N VAL A 208 -5.18 -34.84 -22.50
CA VAL A 208 -6.05 -35.45 -23.52
C VAL A 208 -5.61 -36.91 -23.63
N ASN A 209 -6.45 -37.82 -23.19
CA ASN A 209 -6.27 -39.23 -23.42
C ASN A 209 -7.13 -39.66 -24.62
N PRO A 210 -6.61 -40.55 -25.50
CA PRO A 210 -7.17 -40.90 -26.81
C PRO A 210 -8.47 -41.66 -26.76
#